data_c8db500c43bf702376346ce5e2015df7
#
_entry.id   c8db500c43bf702376346ce5e2015df7
#
_cell.length_a   1.000
_cell.length_b   1.000
_cell.length_c   1.000
_cell.angle_alpha   90.00
_cell.angle_beta   90.00
_cell.angle_gamma   90.00
#
_symmetry.space_group_name_H-M   'P 1'
#
loop_
_entity.id
_entity.type
_entity.pdbx_description
1 polymer ?
#
loop_
_entity_poly.entity_id
_entity_poly.type
_entity_poly.pdbx_seq_one_letter_code
_entity_poly.pdbx_strand_id
1 'polypeptide(L)'
;NAWGMPFTATAAGSKHVYPGPSPDPEDIAMLIEEEGVTVTAGVPTVWLGLMEYCEDNEVDLSSLDRIIVGGSAAPKSMIRWFDNRGVEVLHAWGMTEMSPIGSVSQLKSDLEDAGYETQLDKRGKQGIMVPGIEYKIIDENDEEIAWDGEEFGELHVRGPTITKEYFERPEANEEDFEDGWLKTGDVVSVDPDGYIQIVDRAKDVIKSGGEWISSVELENAIMAHDDVSEATVVGVPHEKWQERPVAFVVPAERADRDTLEEGIMELLRDEYPKWWLPDAIEYIEEVPKTATGKFSKKDLREQYSGDRLLAGNTPDEAAPGQDD
;
A
#
# COMPACT_ATOMS: atom_id res chain seq x y z
N ASN A 1 17.95 -4.30 -8.25
CA ASN A 1 18.09 -5.56 -9.00
C ASN A 1 16.78 -5.98 -9.70
N ALA A 2 15.86 -5.04 -9.92
CA ALA A 2 14.56 -5.27 -10.58
C ALA A 2 13.83 -6.54 -10.05
N TRP A 3 13.73 -6.64 -8.73
CA TRP A 3 13.07 -7.75 -8.00
C TRP A 3 13.56 -9.15 -8.42
N GLY A 4 14.82 -9.28 -8.81
CA GLY A 4 15.40 -10.55 -9.25
C GLY A 4 14.99 -10.99 -10.65
N MET A 5 14.15 -10.24 -11.37
CA MET A 5 13.69 -10.57 -12.73
C MET A 5 14.82 -10.90 -13.71
N PRO A 6 15.97 -10.17 -13.76
CA PRO A 6 17.06 -10.52 -14.66
C PRO A 6 17.64 -11.92 -14.43
N PHE A 7 17.68 -12.37 -13.18
CA PHE A 7 18.17 -13.71 -12.84
C PHE A 7 17.15 -14.78 -13.23
N THR A 8 15.88 -14.57 -12.88
CA THR A 8 14.79 -15.49 -13.17
C THR A 8 14.55 -15.64 -14.67
N ALA A 9 14.51 -14.51 -15.40
CA ALA A 9 14.32 -14.51 -16.84
C ALA A 9 15.53 -15.17 -17.57
N THR A 10 16.75 -14.94 -17.10
CA THR A 10 17.94 -15.63 -17.63
C THR A 10 17.86 -17.15 -17.40
N ALA A 11 17.48 -17.57 -16.19
CA ALA A 11 17.34 -18.99 -15.86
C ALA A 11 16.23 -19.68 -16.69
N ALA A 12 15.17 -18.94 -17.02
CA ALA A 12 14.08 -19.42 -17.88
C ALA A 12 14.42 -19.35 -19.40
N GLY A 13 15.54 -18.75 -19.78
CA GLY A 13 15.92 -18.56 -21.20
C GLY A 13 15.08 -17.51 -21.92
N SER A 14 14.48 -16.57 -21.17
CA SER A 14 13.64 -15.52 -21.74
C SER A 14 14.48 -14.39 -22.36
N LYS A 15 13.92 -13.74 -23.40
CA LYS A 15 14.48 -12.49 -23.94
C LYS A 15 14.27 -11.37 -22.92
N HIS A 16 15.31 -10.58 -22.73
CA HIS A 16 15.27 -9.39 -21.87
C HIS A 16 15.07 -8.14 -22.72
N VAL A 17 14.13 -7.30 -22.32
CA VAL A 17 13.88 -5.98 -22.90
C VAL A 17 14.05 -4.95 -21.80
N TYR A 18 14.94 -3.99 -22.02
CA TYR A 18 15.27 -2.97 -21.03
C TYR A 18 14.89 -1.58 -21.54
N PRO A 19 13.94 -0.88 -20.90
CA PRO A 19 13.46 0.42 -21.36
C PRO A 19 14.42 1.58 -21.05
N GLY A 20 15.58 1.31 -20.44
CA GLY A 20 16.51 2.35 -20.04
C GLY A 20 16.32 2.85 -18.61
N PRO A 21 17.09 3.88 -18.20
CA PRO A 21 17.14 4.31 -16.80
C PRO A 21 15.94 5.16 -16.35
N SER A 22 15.23 5.75 -17.30
CA SER A 22 14.09 6.65 -17.02
C SER A 22 13.08 6.56 -18.17
N PRO A 23 12.43 5.38 -18.34
CA PRO A 23 11.48 5.19 -19.43
C PRO A 23 10.23 6.04 -19.19
N ASP A 24 9.77 6.73 -20.22
CA ASP A 24 8.43 7.31 -20.24
C ASP A 24 7.39 6.29 -20.73
N PRO A 25 6.08 6.61 -20.65
CA PRO A 25 5.02 5.72 -21.09
C PRO A 25 5.09 5.36 -22.59
N GLU A 26 5.57 6.27 -23.44
CA GLU A 26 5.74 6.05 -24.88
C GLU A 26 6.81 4.99 -25.14
N ASP A 27 7.98 5.11 -24.46
CA ASP A 27 9.06 4.11 -24.56
C ASP A 27 8.57 2.71 -24.16
N ILE A 28 7.80 2.62 -23.08
CA ILE A 28 7.26 1.35 -22.58
C ILE A 28 6.27 0.76 -23.59
N ALA A 29 5.33 1.56 -24.10
CA ALA A 29 4.35 1.14 -25.09
C ALA A 29 5.05 0.62 -26.36
N MET A 30 5.97 1.40 -26.92
CA MET A 30 6.76 1.05 -28.10
C MET A 30 7.50 -0.28 -27.92
N LEU A 31 8.16 -0.48 -26.78
CA LEU A 31 8.90 -1.71 -26.51
C LEU A 31 7.97 -2.94 -26.35
N ILE A 32 6.78 -2.76 -25.78
CA ILE A 32 5.78 -3.84 -25.70
C ILE A 32 5.41 -4.29 -27.13
N GLU A 33 5.09 -3.35 -28.02
CA GLU A 33 4.69 -3.63 -29.38
C GLU A 33 5.85 -4.23 -30.22
N GLU A 34 6.99 -3.53 -30.28
CA GLU A 34 8.08 -3.89 -31.19
C GLU A 34 8.81 -5.17 -30.76
N GLU A 35 8.97 -5.39 -29.46
CA GLU A 35 9.72 -6.51 -28.92
C GLU A 35 8.85 -7.69 -28.53
N GLY A 36 7.51 -7.55 -28.60
CA GLY A 36 6.54 -8.57 -28.23
C GLY A 36 6.68 -9.00 -26.78
N VAL A 37 6.69 -8.03 -25.86
CA VAL A 37 6.84 -8.30 -24.42
C VAL A 37 5.64 -9.07 -23.91
N THR A 38 5.88 -10.19 -23.26
CA THR A 38 4.81 -11.04 -22.68
C THR A 38 4.63 -10.85 -21.18
N VAL A 39 5.70 -10.52 -20.46
CA VAL A 39 5.68 -10.29 -19.00
C VAL A 39 6.50 -9.08 -18.66
N THR A 40 5.97 -8.22 -17.81
CA THR A 40 6.70 -7.06 -17.29
C THR A 40 6.43 -6.84 -15.80
N ALA A 41 7.24 -6.02 -15.16
CA ALA A 41 7.12 -5.76 -13.72
C ALA A 41 7.48 -4.31 -13.40
N GLY A 42 6.71 -3.69 -12.53
CA GLY A 42 6.93 -2.30 -12.11
C GLY A 42 6.05 -1.86 -10.96
N VAL A 43 6.29 -0.63 -10.52
CA VAL A 43 5.45 0.01 -9.50
C VAL A 43 4.17 0.60 -10.14
N PRO A 44 3.09 0.80 -9.36
CA PRO A 44 1.81 1.29 -9.91
C PRO A 44 1.92 2.56 -10.75
N THR A 45 2.78 3.51 -10.35
CA THR A 45 2.94 4.79 -11.08
C THR A 45 3.39 4.61 -12.53
N VAL A 46 4.19 3.58 -12.82
CA VAL A 46 4.60 3.24 -14.20
C VAL A 46 3.39 2.80 -15.03
N TRP A 47 2.54 1.98 -14.45
CA TRP A 47 1.37 1.42 -15.13
C TRP A 47 0.24 2.43 -15.28
N LEU A 48 0.07 3.33 -14.30
CA LEU A 48 -0.88 4.45 -14.42
C LEU A 48 -0.48 5.37 -15.57
N GLY A 49 0.82 5.69 -15.71
CA GLY A 49 1.30 6.45 -16.86
C GLY A 49 1.09 5.75 -18.20
N LEU A 50 1.31 4.42 -18.26
CA LEU A 50 1.00 3.64 -19.47
C LEU A 50 -0.50 3.64 -19.78
N MET A 51 -1.36 3.50 -18.76
CA MET A 51 -2.82 3.57 -18.93
C MET A 51 -3.24 4.91 -19.52
N GLU A 52 -2.77 6.03 -18.96
CA GLU A 52 -3.04 7.38 -19.46
C GLU A 52 -2.58 7.56 -20.90
N TYR A 53 -1.35 7.12 -21.22
CA TYR A 53 -0.84 7.16 -22.59
C TYR A 53 -1.70 6.38 -23.58
N CYS A 54 -2.19 5.20 -23.18
CA CYS A 54 -3.08 4.37 -24.01
C CYS A 54 -4.49 4.93 -24.17
N GLU A 55 -4.93 5.92 -23.38
CA GLU A 55 -6.21 6.59 -23.58
C GLU A 55 -6.16 7.56 -24.75
N ASP A 56 -5.01 8.19 -24.97
CA ASP A 56 -4.79 9.17 -26.04
C ASP A 56 -4.13 8.57 -27.29
N ASN A 57 -3.61 7.35 -27.22
CA ASN A 57 -2.86 6.69 -28.28
C ASN A 57 -3.34 5.26 -28.52
N GLU A 58 -3.37 4.84 -29.80
CA GLU A 58 -3.62 3.45 -30.14
C GLU A 58 -2.35 2.63 -29.86
N VAL A 59 -2.34 1.79 -28.83
CA VAL A 59 -1.24 0.91 -28.43
C VAL A 59 -1.71 -0.53 -28.47
N ASP A 60 -0.97 -1.41 -29.13
CA ASP A 60 -1.23 -2.84 -29.16
C ASP A 60 -0.58 -3.57 -27.97
N LEU A 61 -1.34 -3.87 -26.95
CA LEU A 61 -0.92 -4.65 -25.78
C LEU A 61 -1.15 -6.17 -25.94
N SER A 62 -1.53 -6.66 -27.12
CA SER A 62 -1.95 -8.06 -27.34
C SER A 62 -0.86 -9.10 -27.08
N SER A 63 0.41 -8.70 -27.11
CA SER A 63 1.53 -9.58 -26.73
C SER A 63 1.70 -9.74 -25.23
N LEU A 64 1.17 -8.80 -24.43
CA LEU A 64 1.35 -8.77 -22.99
C LEU A 64 0.39 -9.71 -22.28
N ASP A 65 0.89 -10.79 -21.72
CA ASP A 65 0.10 -11.76 -20.95
C ASP A 65 -0.16 -11.26 -19.53
N ARG A 66 0.86 -10.70 -18.89
CA ARG A 66 0.76 -10.28 -17.49
C ARG A 66 1.71 -9.16 -17.09
N ILE A 67 1.28 -8.43 -16.06
CA ILE A 67 2.14 -7.47 -15.35
C ILE A 67 2.24 -7.84 -13.87
N ILE A 68 3.43 -7.69 -13.31
CA ILE A 68 3.67 -7.85 -11.87
C ILE A 68 3.75 -6.45 -11.27
N VAL A 69 2.87 -6.17 -10.32
CA VAL A 69 2.78 -4.87 -9.64
C VAL A 69 3.22 -5.05 -8.20
N GLY A 70 4.17 -4.24 -7.76
CA GLY A 70 4.66 -4.29 -6.38
C GLY A 70 5.23 -2.95 -5.92
N GLY A 71 5.70 -2.90 -4.69
CA GLY A 71 6.27 -1.69 -4.09
C GLY A 71 5.24 -0.74 -3.47
N SER A 72 3.99 -0.77 -3.92
CA SER A 72 2.82 -0.16 -3.30
C SER A 72 1.54 -0.88 -3.76
N ALA A 73 0.40 -0.56 -3.17
CA ALA A 73 -0.86 -1.22 -3.50
C ALA A 73 -1.27 -0.98 -4.96
N ALA A 74 -1.75 -2.03 -5.62
CA ALA A 74 -2.31 -1.96 -6.96
C ALA A 74 -3.78 -1.53 -6.88
N PRO A 75 -4.16 -0.36 -7.44
CA PRO A 75 -5.56 0.07 -7.44
C PRO A 75 -6.46 -0.93 -8.18
N LYS A 76 -7.65 -1.21 -7.65
CA LYS A 76 -8.64 -2.07 -8.32
C LYS A 76 -9.03 -1.56 -9.72
N SER A 77 -9.04 -0.24 -9.92
CA SER A 77 -9.25 0.39 -11.22
C SER A 77 -8.18 -0.01 -12.24
N MET A 78 -6.92 -0.07 -11.83
CA MET A 78 -5.81 -0.54 -12.66
C MET A 78 -5.99 -2.01 -13.05
N ILE A 79 -6.28 -2.88 -12.08
CA ILE A 79 -6.51 -4.31 -12.34
C ILE A 79 -7.63 -4.47 -13.36
N ARG A 80 -8.76 -3.79 -13.19
CA ARG A 80 -9.90 -3.82 -14.10
C ARG A 80 -9.55 -3.31 -15.50
N TRP A 81 -8.74 -2.26 -15.59
CA TRP A 81 -8.33 -1.67 -16.86
C TRP A 81 -7.50 -2.65 -17.70
N PHE A 82 -6.56 -3.35 -17.08
CA PHE A 82 -5.73 -4.38 -17.73
C PHE A 82 -6.53 -5.64 -18.05
N ASP A 83 -7.39 -6.11 -17.15
CA ASP A 83 -8.28 -7.27 -17.39
C ASP A 83 -9.14 -7.07 -18.64
N ASN A 84 -9.70 -5.86 -18.83
CA ASN A 84 -10.49 -5.52 -20.02
C ASN A 84 -9.68 -5.59 -21.32
N ARG A 85 -8.36 -5.67 -21.24
CA ARG A 85 -7.43 -5.82 -22.37
C ARG A 85 -6.78 -7.19 -22.44
N GLY A 86 -7.23 -8.13 -21.60
CA GLY A 86 -6.72 -9.50 -21.55
C GLY A 86 -5.36 -9.66 -20.87
N VAL A 87 -4.90 -8.63 -20.12
CA VAL A 87 -3.64 -8.64 -19.40
C VAL A 87 -3.89 -8.96 -17.92
N GLU A 88 -3.27 -10.03 -17.43
CA GLU A 88 -3.37 -10.42 -16.02
C GLU A 88 -2.51 -9.49 -15.14
N VAL A 89 -3.09 -8.95 -14.07
CA VAL A 89 -2.34 -8.22 -13.05
C VAL A 89 -2.06 -9.12 -11.86
N LEU A 90 -0.79 -9.33 -11.55
CA LEU A 90 -0.32 -10.00 -10.33
C LEU A 90 0.20 -8.95 -9.35
N HIS A 91 -0.58 -8.66 -8.33
CA HIS A 91 -0.13 -7.82 -7.23
C HIS A 91 0.80 -8.65 -6.33
N ALA A 92 1.99 -8.15 -6.06
CA ALA A 92 3.01 -8.84 -5.29
C ALA A 92 3.54 -7.95 -4.16
N TRP A 93 3.80 -8.56 -3.02
CA TRP A 93 4.47 -7.94 -1.91
C TRP A 93 5.77 -8.65 -1.58
N GLY A 94 6.72 -7.89 -1.11
CA GLY A 94 7.99 -8.39 -0.63
C GLY A 94 8.97 -7.27 -0.37
N MET A 95 10.14 -7.63 0.11
CA MET A 95 11.20 -6.71 0.48
C MET A 95 12.58 -7.32 0.16
N THR A 96 13.63 -6.50 0.21
CA THR A 96 15.01 -6.95 -0.08
C THR A 96 15.40 -8.13 0.81
N GLU A 97 14.98 -8.11 2.04
CA GLU A 97 15.19 -9.12 3.07
C GLU A 97 14.57 -10.48 2.74
N MET A 98 13.66 -10.55 1.76
CA MET A 98 12.97 -11.77 1.31
C MET A 98 13.47 -12.33 -0.01
N SER A 99 14.40 -11.66 -0.67
CA SER A 99 15.08 -12.08 -1.93
C SER A 99 14.20 -12.29 -3.18
N PRO A 100 13.30 -11.43 -3.55
CA PRO A 100 12.61 -10.32 -2.84
C PRO A 100 11.16 -10.60 -2.45
N ILE A 101 10.56 -11.76 -2.88
CA ILE A 101 9.11 -11.98 -2.90
C ILE A 101 8.61 -12.64 -1.62
N GLY A 102 7.53 -12.08 -1.06
CA GLY A 102 6.83 -12.61 0.11
C GLY A 102 5.47 -13.20 -0.25
N SER A 103 4.63 -12.45 -0.97
CA SER A 103 3.30 -12.91 -1.37
C SER A 103 2.92 -12.47 -2.78
N VAL A 104 1.91 -13.14 -3.35
CA VAL A 104 1.35 -12.86 -4.68
C VAL A 104 -0.16 -13.03 -4.66
N SER A 105 -0.87 -12.11 -5.30
CA SER A 105 -2.34 -12.09 -5.38
C SER A 105 -2.93 -13.05 -6.43
N GLN A 106 -2.35 -14.24 -6.55
CA GLN A 106 -2.91 -15.26 -7.44
C GLN A 106 -4.23 -15.79 -6.89
N LEU A 107 -5.25 -15.94 -7.74
CA LEU A 107 -6.51 -16.54 -7.33
C LEU A 107 -6.33 -18.03 -7.00
N LYS A 108 -6.97 -18.47 -5.92
CA LYS A 108 -7.13 -19.88 -5.61
C LYS A 108 -8.15 -20.51 -6.57
N SER A 109 -8.01 -21.80 -6.85
CA SER A 109 -8.88 -22.50 -7.79
C SER A 109 -10.36 -22.52 -7.41
N ASP A 110 -10.67 -22.44 -6.12
CA ASP A 110 -12.04 -22.35 -5.60
C ASP A 110 -12.66 -20.96 -5.77
N LEU A 111 -11.87 -19.95 -6.09
CA LEU A 111 -12.31 -18.58 -6.38
C LEU A 111 -12.37 -18.26 -7.87
N GLU A 112 -11.91 -19.17 -8.75
CA GLU A 112 -11.93 -18.95 -10.21
C GLU A 112 -13.37 -18.82 -10.76
N ASP A 113 -14.33 -19.53 -10.15
CA ASP A 113 -15.75 -19.44 -10.48
C ASP A 113 -16.54 -18.37 -9.70
N ALA A 114 -15.88 -17.61 -8.82
CA ALA A 114 -16.51 -16.54 -8.07
C ALA A 114 -16.85 -15.34 -8.98
N GLY A 115 -17.80 -14.50 -8.55
CA GLY A 115 -18.13 -13.27 -9.28
C GLY A 115 -16.91 -12.35 -9.42
N TYR A 116 -16.86 -11.60 -10.53
CA TYR A 116 -15.71 -10.74 -10.88
C TYR A 116 -15.32 -9.78 -9.75
N GLU A 117 -16.28 -9.15 -9.05
CA GLU A 117 -15.97 -8.25 -7.93
C GLU A 117 -15.29 -8.98 -6.77
N THR A 118 -15.70 -10.20 -6.46
CA THR A 118 -15.04 -11.03 -5.43
C THR A 118 -13.60 -11.37 -5.85
N GLN A 119 -13.39 -11.75 -7.11
CA GLN A 119 -12.03 -11.98 -7.63
C GLN A 119 -11.19 -10.72 -7.58
N LEU A 120 -11.75 -9.58 -7.94
CA LEU A 120 -11.09 -8.29 -7.92
C LEU A 120 -10.69 -7.86 -6.49
N ASP A 121 -11.56 -8.09 -5.51
CA ASP A 121 -11.25 -7.86 -4.10
C ASP A 121 -10.05 -8.66 -3.63
N LYS A 122 -10.01 -9.95 -3.98
CA LYS A 122 -8.86 -10.81 -3.62
C LYS A 122 -7.57 -10.37 -4.33
N ARG A 123 -7.66 -10.03 -5.61
CA ARG A 123 -6.51 -9.61 -6.42
C ARG A 123 -6.00 -8.21 -6.07
N GLY A 124 -6.83 -7.38 -5.47
CA GLY A 124 -6.43 -6.07 -4.94
C GLY A 124 -5.57 -6.17 -3.67
N LYS A 125 -5.63 -7.30 -2.93
CA LYS A 125 -4.78 -7.56 -1.77
C LYS A 125 -3.37 -7.98 -2.19
N GLN A 126 -2.41 -8.03 -1.25
CA GLN A 126 -1.05 -8.50 -1.51
C GLN A 126 -0.96 -10.02 -1.72
N GLY A 127 -2.07 -10.72 -1.50
CA GLY A 127 -2.26 -12.10 -1.87
C GLY A 127 -1.79 -13.11 -0.84
N ILE A 128 -1.36 -14.29 -1.32
CA ILE A 128 -1.02 -15.44 -0.51
C ILE A 128 0.49 -15.53 -0.38
N MET A 129 0.97 -15.87 0.81
CA MET A 129 2.40 -16.09 1.07
C MET A 129 2.96 -17.17 0.15
N VAL A 130 4.12 -16.92 -0.47
CA VAL A 130 4.73 -17.89 -1.38
C VAL A 130 5.25 -19.12 -0.61
N PRO A 131 5.27 -20.31 -1.24
CA PRO A 131 5.73 -21.54 -0.60
C PRO A 131 7.15 -21.41 -0.05
N GLY A 132 7.33 -21.87 1.19
CA GLY A 132 8.61 -21.87 1.90
C GLY A 132 8.80 -20.71 2.86
N ILE A 133 7.89 -19.74 2.88
CA ILE A 133 7.86 -18.68 3.90
C ILE A 133 6.81 -19.06 4.95
N GLU A 134 7.25 -19.12 6.20
CA GLU A 134 6.38 -19.17 7.37
C GLU A 134 6.10 -17.74 7.82
N TYR A 135 4.89 -17.49 8.32
CA TYR A 135 4.50 -16.18 8.81
C TYR A 135 3.58 -16.29 10.02
N LYS A 136 3.59 -15.27 10.84
CA LYS A 136 2.64 -15.02 11.92
C LYS A 136 2.33 -13.52 11.94
N ILE A 137 1.17 -13.16 12.45
CA ILE A 137 0.75 -11.78 12.55
C ILE A 137 0.39 -11.53 14.01
N ILE A 138 1.08 -10.58 14.62
CA ILE A 138 1.07 -10.35 16.06
C ILE A 138 0.47 -8.99 16.34
N ASP A 139 -0.52 -8.96 17.22
CA ASP A 139 -1.17 -7.73 17.67
C ASP A 139 -0.31 -6.98 18.72
N GLU A 140 -0.84 -5.88 19.26
CA GLU A 140 -0.16 -5.08 20.29
C GLU A 140 -0.03 -5.77 21.65
N ASN A 141 -0.72 -6.91 21.87
CA ASN A 141 -0.68 -7.71 23.10
C ASN A 141 0.24 -8.93 22.97
N ASP A 142 1.04 -9.04 21.90
CA ASP A 142 1.86 -10.19 21.54
C ASP A 142 1.04 -11.49 21.28
N GLU A 143 -0.24 -11.35 20.87
CA GLU A 143 -1.10 -12.47 20.49
C GLU A 143 -1.24 -12.57 18.96
N GLU A 144 -1.41 -13.80 18.43
CA GLU A 144 -1.70 -13.99 17.00
C GLU A 144 -3.15 -13.60 16.70
N ILE A 145 -3.35 -12.79 15.65
CA ILE A 145 -4.67 -12.31 15.22
C ILE A 145 -5.53 -13.42 14.59
N ALA A 146 -6.85 -13.22 14.59
CA ALA A 146 -7.78 -14.05 13.81
C ALA A 146 -7.63 -13.78 12.31
N TRP A 147 -7.95 -14.82 11.48
CA TRP A 147 -7.99 -14.68 10.02
C TRP A 147 -9.43 -14.37 9.59
N ASP A 148 -9.93 -13.23 9.97
CA ASP A 148 -11.30 -12.76 9.68
C ASP A 148 -11.35 -11.61 8.66
N GLY A 149 -10.19 -11.00 8.38
CA GLY A 149 -10.04 -9.85 7.49
C GLY A 149 -10.25 -8.51 8.18
N GLU A 150 -10.55 -8.52 9.48
CA GLU A 150 -10.85 -7.34 10.30
C GLU A 150 -9.72 -7.05 11.29
N GLU A 151 -9.27 -8.08 12.05
CA GLU A 151 -8.13 -7.94 12.94
C GLU A 151 -6.83 -7.74 12.13
N PHE A 152 -5.93 -6.94 12.65
CA PHE A 152 -4.63 -6.71 12.04
C PHE A 152 -3.50 -6.61 13.08
N GLY A 153 -2.30 -6.92 12.63
CA GLY A 153 -1.10 -6.93 13.46
C GLY A 153 0.17 -6.84 12.63
N GLU A 154 1.33 -6.79 13.29
CA GLU A 154 2.61 -6.76 12.62
C GLU A 154 2.95 -8.12 12.02
N LEU A 155 3.32 -8.12 10.74
CA LEU A 155 3.70 -9.32 10.00
C LEU A 155 5.14 -9.71 10.32
N HIS A 156 5.32 -10.92 10.88
CA HIS A 156 6.61 -11.53 11.10
C HIS A 156 6.79 -12.72 10.15
N VAL A 157 7.98 -12.84 9.56
CA VAL A 157 8.28 -13.89 8.58
C VAL A 157 9.57 -14.61 8.88
N ARG A 158 9.64 -15.88 8.44
CA ARG A 158 10.90 -16.64 8.39
C ARG A 158 10.89 -17.64 7.24
N GLY A 159 12.06 -18.04 6.77
CA GLY A 159 12.15 -19.02 5.70
C GLY A 159 13.53 -19.03 5.04
N PRO A 160 13.77 -19.92 4.07
CA PRO A 160 15.09 -20.08 3.45
C PRO A 160 15.51 -18.87 2.59
N THR A 161 14.56 -18.04 2.15
CA THR A 161 14.81 -16.83 1.36
C THR A 161 14.88 -15.57 2.20
N ILE A 162 14.55 -15.67 3.50
CA ILE A 162 14.59 -14.56 4.44
C ILE A 162 16.00 -14.37 4.97
N THR A 163 16.49 -13.12 4.97
CA THR A 163 17.77 -12.80 5.59
C THR A 163 17.76 -13.10 7.08
N LYS A 164 18.91 -13.46 7.63
CA LYS A 164 19.03 -13.76 9.06
C LYS A 164 19.43 -12.57 9.91
N GLU A 165 20.09 -11.61 9.30
CA GLU A 165 20.59 -10.41 9.96
C GLU A 165 21.05 -9.37 8.94
N TYR A 166 21.16 -8.12 9.35
CA TYR A 166 21.83 -7.06 8.62
C TYR A 166 23.34 -7.06 8.91
N PHE A 167 24.13 -6.88 7.87
CA PHE A 167 25.58 -6.85 8.00
C PHE A 167 26.06 -5.64 8.80
N GLU A 168 26.81 -5.88 9.88
CA GLU A 168 27.37 -4.84 10.76
C GLU A 168 26.35 -3.83 11.33
N ARG A 169 25.12 -4.29 11.63
CA ARG A 169 24.03 -3.49 12.20
C ARG A 169 23.40 -4.13 13.42
N PRO A 170 24.17 -4.25 14.52
CA PRO A 170 23.69 -5.00 15.70
C PRO A 170 22.41 -4.40 16.31
N GLU A 171 22.26 -3.07 16.33
CA GLU A 171 21.08 -2.41 16.88
C GLU A 171 19.81 -2.74 16.06
N ALA A 172 19.88 -2.64 14.71
CA ALA A 172 18.78 -3.04 13.85
C ALA A 172 18.48 -4.54 13.93
N ASN A 173 19.51 -5.37 14.16
CA ASN A 173 19.30 -6.81 14.35
C ASN A 173 18.59 -7.15 15.66
N GLU A 174 18.84 -6.40 16.74
CA GLU A 174 18.10 -6.54 18.00
C GLU A 174 16.63 -6.07 17.87
N GLU A 175 16.38 -5.05 17.05
CA GLU A 175 15.05 -4.48 16.85
C GLU A 175 14.21 -5.36 15.92
N ASP A 176 14.77 -5.74 14.75
CA ASP A 176 14.00 -6.35 13.66
C ASP A 176 13.99 -7.88 13.68
N PHE A 177 14.86 -8.55 14.46
CA PHE A 177 14.92 -10.01 14.50
C PHE A 177 14.71 -10.55 15.91
N GLU A 178 13.77 -11.47 16.05
CA GLU A 178 13.44 -12.11 17.31
C GLU A 178 13.17 -13.61 17.11
N ASP A 179 13.88 -14.48 17.82
CA ASP A 179 13.71 -15.94 17.76
C ASP A 179 13.70 -16.53 16.34
N GLY A 180 14.49 -15.95 15.42
CA GLY A 180 14.59 -16.38 14.03
C GLY A 180 13.45 -15.86 13.13
N TRP A 181 12.62 -14.98 13.62
CA TRP A 181 11.64 -14.23 12.86
C TRP A 181 12.16 -12.84 12.49
N LEU A 182 11.90 -12.42 11.27
CA LEU A 182 12.06 -11.03 10.84
C LEU A 182 10.74 -10.32 11.06
N LYS A 183 10.74 -9.23 11.81
CA LYS A 183 9.66 -8.25 11.90
C LYS A 183 9.70 -7.40 10.64
N THR A 184 8.66 -7.45 9.82
CA THR A 184 8.70 -6.78 8.51
C THR A 184 8.44 -5.27 8.60
N GLY A 185 7.89 -4.83 9.72
CA GLY A 185 7.40 -3.48 9.91
C GLY A 185 6.15 -3.18 9.06
N ASP A 186 5.51 -4.20 8.45
CA ASP A 186 4.21 -4.07 7.79
C ASP A 186 3.12 -4.58 8.73
N VAL A 187 2.05 -3.79 8.90
CA VAL A 187 0.83 -4.18 9.59
C VAL A 187 -0.15 -4.72 8.57
N VAL A 188 -0.67 -5.91 8.81
CA VAL A 188 -1.51 -6.62 7.85
C VAL A 188 -2.74 -7.24 8.52
N SER A 189 -3.82 -7.40 7.77
CA SER A 189 -4.91 -8.33 8.07
C SER A 189 -4.83 -9.55 7.16
N VAL A 190 -5.51 -10.63 7.54
CA VAL A 190 -5.64 -11.85 6.71
C VAL A 190 -7.09 -12.27 6.67
N ASP A 191 -7.62 -12.44 5.49
CA ASP A 191 -8.99 -12.95 5.35
C ASP A 191 -9.06 -14.49 5.52
N PRO A 192 -10.28 -15.06 5.66
CA PRO A 192 -10.47 -16.50 5.84
C PRO A 192 -9.90 -17.37 4.71
N ASP A 193 -9.68 -16.80 3.54
CA ASP A 193 -9.06 -17.47 2.39
C ASP A 193 -7.53 -17.37 2.43
N GLY A 194 -6.95 -16.66 3.41
CA GLY A 194 -5.50 -16.51 3.59
C GLY A 194 -4.88 -15.43 2.70
N TYR A 195 -5.67 -14.51 2.14
CA TYR A 195 -5.15 -13.36 1.44
C TYR A 195 -4.76 -12.27 2.41
N ILE A 196 -3.48 -11.88 2.37
CA ILE A 196 -2.92 -10.82 3.18
C ILE A 196 -3.26 -9.47 2.55
N GLN A 197 -3.67 -8.53 3.38
CA GLN A 197 -3.84 -7.13 3.01
C GLN A 197 -2.96 -6.25 3.91
N ILE A 198 -2.07 -5.46 3.31
CA ILE A 198 -1.30 -4.45 4.06
C ILE A 198 -2.27 -3.33 4.44
N VAL A 199 -2.36 -3.09 5.72
CA VAL A 199 -3.19 -2.04 6.32
C VAL A 199 -2.35 -0.78 6.49
N ASP A 200 -1.10 -0.92 6.98
CA ASP A 200 -0.19 0.19 7.20
C ASP A 200 1.26 -0.29 7.44
N ARG A 201 2.14 0.66 7.74
CA ARG A 201 3.45 0.40 8.34
C ARG A 201 3.35 0.50 9.86
N ALA A 202 4.04 -0.37 10.61
CA ALA A 202 4.03 -0.38 12.08
C ALA A 202 4.43 0.98 12.70
N LYS A 203 5.27 1.75 11.98
CA LYS A 203 5.69 3.11 12.36
C LYS A 203 4.72 4.22 11.93
N ASP A 204 3.77 3.92 11.04
CA ASP A 204 2.84 4.88 10.43
C ASP A 204 1.39 4.63 10.87
N VAL A 205 1.06 3.41 11.35
CA VAL A 205 -0.22 3.11 11.98
C VAL A 205 -0.41 4.02 13.19
N ILE A 206 -1.60 4.60 13.31
CA ILE A 206 -1.91 5.60 14.33
C ILE A 206 -2.47 4.88 15.56
N LYS A 207 -1.80 5.03 16.69
CA LYS A 207 -2.16 4.36 17.95
C LYS A 207 -3.04 5.26 18.79
N SER A 208 -4.35 5.09 18.72
CA SER A 208 -5.32 5.97 19.34
C SER A 208 -6.15 5.24 20.40
N GLY A 209 -5.87 5.53 21.67
CA GLY A 209 -6.66 5.02 22.80
C GLY A 209 -6.57 3.49 23.03
N GLY A 210 -5.49 2.85 22.56
CA GLY A 210 -5.31 1.40 22.62
C GLY A 210 -5.83 0.66 21.38
N GLU A 211 -6.28 1.40 20.37
CA GLU A 211 -6.72 0.87 19.10
C GLU A 211 -5.84 1.42 17.98
N TRP A 212 -5.71 0.67 16.89
CA TRP A 212 -4.94 1.07 15.74
C TRP A 212 -5.84 1.64 14.64
N ILE A 213 -5.43 2.75 14.05
CA ILE A 213 -6.09 3.39 12.91
C ILE A 213 -5.17 3.28 11.70
N SER A 214 -5.66 2.74 10.60
CA SER A 214 -4.93 2.69 9.34
C SER A 214 -4.87 4.09 8.72
N SER A 215 -3.65 4.62 8.62
CA SER A 215 -3.43 5.88 7.92
C SER A 215 -3.67 5.72 6.41
N VAL A 216 -3.37 4.56 5.85
CA VAL A 216 -3.55 4.26 4.41
C VAL A 216 -5.03 4.17 4.03
N GLU A 217 -5.89 3.60 4.86
CA GLU A 217 -7.34 3.55 4.59
C GLU A 217 -7.94 4.94 4.58
N LEU A 218 -7.58 5.78 5.57
CA LEU A 218 -8.02 7.17 5.58
C LEU A 218 -7.50 7.96 4.38
N GLU A 219 -6.24 7.76 3.98
CA GLU A 219 -5.66 8.38 2.78
C GLU A 219 -6.44 8.01 1.52
N ASN A 220 -6.73 6.72 1.34
CA ASN A 220 -7.50 6.22 0.19
C ASN A 220 -8.91 6.78 0.15
N ALA A 221 -9.58 6.84 1.29
CA ALA A 221 -10.92 7.41 1.39
C ALA A 221 -10.91 8.93 1.08
N ILE A 222 -9.95 9.68 1.60
CA ILE A 222 -9.81 11.12 1.31
C ILE A 222 -9.49 11.33 -0.17
N MET A 223 -8.60 10.53 -0.78
CA MET A 223 -8.26 10.62 -2.20
C MET A 223 -9.38 10.16 -3.13
N ALA A 224 -10.43 9.52 -2.64
CA ALA A 224 -11.63 9.20 -3.41
C ALA A 224 -12.51 10.44 -3.67
N HIS A 225 -12.29 11.56 -2.99
CA HIS A 225 -12.99 12.81 -3.21
C HIS A 225 -12.47 13.50 -4.48
N ASP A 226 -13.36 13.87 -5.42
CA ASP A 226 -13.02 14.43 -6.74
C ASP A 226 -12.15 15.70 -6.68
N ASP A 227 -12.26 16.48 -5.61
CA ASP A 227 -11.53 17.73 -5.40
C ASP A 227 -10.19 17.54 -4.63
N VAL A 228 -9.75 16.29 -4.42
CA VAL A 228 -8.47 15.95 -3.79
C VAL A 228 -7.50 15.41 -4.83
N SER A 229 -6.30 15.98 -4.89
CA SER A 229 -5.21 15.51 -5.77
C SER A 229 -4.31 14.49 -5.07
N GLU A 230 -3.86 14.81 -3.86
CA GLU A 230 -3.06 13.91 -3.02
C GLU A 230 -3.52 14.08 -1.57
N ALA A 231 -3.44 13.00 -0.79
CA ALA A 231 -3.65 13.04 0.66
C ALA A 231 -2.68 12.11 1.38
N THR A 232 -2.30 12.50 2.60
CA THR A 232 -1.58 11.64 3.52
C THR A 232 -2.02 11.92 4.95
N VAL A 233 -2.04 10.87 5.77
CA VAL A 233 -2.49 10.95 7.16
C VAL A 233 -1.36 10.50 8.08
N VAL A 234 -1.14 11.25 9.15
CA VAL A 234 -0.13 10.91 10.15
C VAL A 234 -0.72 10.95 11.55
N GLY A 235 -0.22 10.07 12.42
CA GLY A 235 -0.45 10.16 13.85
C GLY A 235 0.33 11.32 14.45
N VAL A 236 -0.36 12.17 15.21
CA VAL A 236 0.28 13.22 16.02
C VAL A 236 0.03 12.93 17.49
N PRO A 237 1.02 13.18 18.37
CA PRO A 237 0.89 12.97 19.82
C PRO A 237 -0.32 13.71 20.39
N HIS A 238 -1.10 13.01 21.21
CA HIS A 238 -2.27 13.54 21.88
C HIS A 238 -2.27 13.16 23.37
N GLU A 239 -2.54 14.12 24.28
CA GLU A 239 -2.42 13.93 25.73
C GLU A 239 -3.30 12.79 26.28
N LYS A 240 -4.49 12.59 25.72
CA LYS A 240 -5.47 11.61 26.20
C LYS A 240 -5.39 10.28 25.41
N TRP A 241 -5.12 10.34 24.11
CA TRP A 241 -5.32 9.23 23.19
C TRP A 241 -4.02 8.61 22.69
N GLN A 242 -2.86 9.03 23.15
CA GLN A 242 -1.53 8.69 22.68
C GLN A 242 -1.24 9.38 21.32
N GLU A 243 -2.04 9.10 20.30
CA GLU A 243 -1.99 9.76 19.00
C GLU A 243 -3.41 10.04 18.48
N ARG A 244 -3.50 11.04 17.59
CA ARG A 244 -4.69 11.31 16.80
C ARG A 244 -4.32 11.52 15.33
N PRO A 245 -5.19 11.09 14.38
CA PRO A 245 -4.93 11.31 12.97
C PRO A 245 -5.06 12.80 12.60
N VAL A 246 -4.14 13.24 11.75
CA VAL A 246 -4.19 14.54 11.05
C VAL A 246 -3.98 14.29 9.57
N ALA A 247 -4.90 14.79 8.75
CA ALA A 247 -4.85 14.66 7.30
C ALA A 247 -4.16 15.87 6.66
N PHE A 248 -3.21 15.62 5.77
CA PHE A 248 -2.58 16.61 4.92
C PHE A 248 -3.09 16.41 3.49
N VAL A 249 -3.74 17.41 2.95
CA VAL A 249 -4.46 17.33 1.68
C VAL A 249 -3.90 18.33 0.67
N VAL A 250 -3.62 17.86 -0.53
CA VAL A 250 -3.35 18.69 -1.71
C VAL A 250 -4.66 18.80 -2.48
N PRO A 251 -5.33 19.97 -2.50
CA PRO A 251 -6.54 20.17 -3.26
C PRO A 251 -6.27 20.08 -4.76
N ALA A 252 -7.24 19.59 -5.53
CA ALA A 252 -7.22 19.70 -6.99
C ALA A 252 -7.27 21.17 -7.43
N GLU A 253 -6.76 21.49 -8.64
CA GLU A 253 -6.64 22.89 -9.13
C GLU A 253 -7.97 23.69 -9.11
N ARG A 254 -9.11 23.01 -9.16
CA ARG A 254 -10.45 23.63 -9.21
C ARG A 254 -11.23 23.47 -7.90
N ALA A 255 -10.60 22.92 -6.87
CA ALA A 255 -11.24 22.67 -5.58
C ALA A 255 -11.67 23.97 -4.88
N ASP A 256 -12.89 23.96 -4.35
CA ASP A 256 -13.35 25.01 -3.44
C ASP A 256 -12.98 24.63 -2.00
N ARG A 257 -11.94 25.28 -1.48
CA ARG A 257 -11.41 24.99 -0.14
C ARG A 257 -12.41 25.24 0.99
N ASP A 258 -13.39 26.13 0.78
CA ASP A 258 -14.36 26.47 1.82
C ASP A 258 -15.38 25.32 2.06
N THR A 259 -15.57 24.44 1.07
CA THR A 259 -16.48 23.29 1.14
C THR A 259 -15.77 21.94 1.18
N LEU A 260 -14.48 21.91 0.82
CA LEU A 260 -13.71 20.66 0.69
C LEU A 260 -13.57 19.91 2.02
N GLU A 261 -13.28 20.62 3.11
CA GLU A 261 -13.13 20.02 4.44
C GLU A 261 -14.41 19.28 4.87
N GLU A 262 -15.57 19.95 4.74
CA GLU A 262 -16.85 19.31 5.08
C GLU A 262 -17.17 18.13 4.16
N GLY A 263 -16.87 18.23 2.85
CA GLY A 263 -17.04 17.14 1.91
C GLY A 263 -16.20 15.91 2.25
N ILE A 264 -14.92 16.10 2.60
CA ILE A 264 -14.04 15.03 3.07
C ILE A 264 -14.59 14.41 4.36
N MET A 265 -14.93 15.25 5.33
CA MET A 265 -15.44 14.77 6.63
C MET A 265 -16.79 14.05 6.51
N GLU A 266 -17.66 14.45 5.58
CA GLU A 266 -18.92 13.76 5.31
C GLU A 266 -18.66 12.36 4.74
N LEU A 267 -17.76 12.25 3.76
CA LEU A 267 -17.34 10.97 3.18
C LEU A 267 -16.77 10.03 4.25
N LEU A 268 -15.87 10.53 5.11
CA LEU A 268 -15.26 9.72 6.16
C LEU A 268 -16.25 9.29 7.23
N ARG A 269 -17.25 10.11 7.58
CA ARG A 269 -18.30 9.77 8.57
C ARG A 269 -19.21 8.64 8.11
N ASP A 270 -19.36 8.47 6.80
CA ASP A 270 -20.19 7.40 6.22
C ASP A 270 -19.50 6.04 6.26
N GLU A 271 -18.16 6.01 6.24
CA GLU A 271 -17.35 4.79 6.13
C GLU A 271 -16.70 4.38 7.46
N TYR A 272 -16.32 5.35 8.32
CA TYR A 272 -15.49 5.09 9.49
C TYR A 272 -16.16 5.51 10.81
N PRO A 273 -15.83 4.83 11.93
CA PRO A 273 -16.27 5.25 13.25
C PRO A 273 -15.68 6.61 13.64
N LYS A 274 -16.34 7.36 14.51
CA LYS A 274 -15.94 8.72 14.89
C LYS A 274 -14.49 8.84 15.39
N TRP A 275 -13.97 7.83 16.05
CA TRP A 275 -12.63 7.85 16.62
C TRP A 275 -11.52 7.64 15.57
N TRP A 276 -11.89 7.24 14.34
CA TRP A 276 -10.99 7.20 13.19
C TRP A 276 -10.83 8.56 12.52
N LEU A 277 -11.82 9.43 12.65
CA LEU A 277 -11.84 10.68 11.92
C LEU A 277 -10.65 11.58 12.29
N PRO A 278 -10.03 12.25 11.31
CA PRO A 278 -8.96 13.20 11.58
C PRO A 278 -9.42 14.34 12.48
N ASP A 279 -8.58 14.70 13.44
CA ASP A 279 -8.82 15.86 14.31
C ASP A 279 -8.60 17.18 13.57
N ALA A 280 -7.83 17.16 12.46
CA ALA A 280 -7.61 18.31 11.60
C ALA A 280 -7.32 17.90 10.16
N ILE A 281 -7.68 18.77 9.21
CA ILE A 281 -7.30 18.71 7.81
C ILE A 281 -6.45 19.92 7.49
N GLU A 282 -5.19 19.70 7.09
CA GLU A 282 -4.22 20.72 6.73
C GLU A 282 -4.00 20.73 5.22
N TYR A 283 -4.14 21.89 4.59
CA TYR A 283 -3.90 22.04 3.15
C TYR A 283 -2.43 22.34 2.87
N ILE A 284 -1.82 21.52 2.02
CA ILE A 284 -0.42 21.65 1.60
C ILE A 284 -0.33 21.80 0.08
N GLU A 285 0.81 22.29 -0.42
CA GLU A 285 1.05 22.45 -1.85
C GLU A 285 1.44 21.10 -2.52
N GLU A 286 2.21 20.27 -1.81
CA GLU A 286 2.63 18.95 -2.25
C GLU A 286 2.92 18.05 -1.05
N VAL A 287 2.70 16.74 -1.19
CA VAL A 287 3.14 15.75 -0.21
C VAL A 287 4.65 15.51 -0.40
N PRO A 288 5.49 15.64 0.66
CA PRO A 288 6.91 15.31 0.56
C PRO A 288 7.14 13.89 0.06
N LYS A 289 8.09 13.71 -0.86
CA LYS A 289 8.40 12.41 -1.48
C LYS A 289 9.83 12.00 -1.21
N THR A 290 10.03 10.71 -0.98
CA THR A 290 11.36 10.11 -0.90
C THR A 290 12.06 10.11 -2.27
N ALA A 291 13.37 9.82 -2.30
CA ALA A 291 14.14 9.68 -3.55
C ALA A 291 13.58 8.60 -4.51
N THR A 292 12.74 7.71 -4.03
CA THR A 292 12.06 6.66 -4.82
C THR A 292 10.63 7.03 -5.21
N GLY A 293 10.18 8.27 -4.93
CA GLY A 293 8.85 8.78 -5.30
C GLY A 293 7.71 8.38 -4.36
N LYS A 294 8.00 7.75 -3.20
CA LYS A 294 7.00 7.41 -2.19
C LYS A 294 6.77 8.58 -1.24
N PHE A 295 5.56 8.74 -0.71
CA PHE A 295 5.25 9.74 0.30
C PHE A 295 6.12 9.58 1.55
N SER A 296 6.64 10.69 2.07
CA SER A 296 7.48 10.74 3.26
C SER A 296 6.69 11.26 4.46
N LYS A 297 5.98 10.36 5.16
CA LYS A 297 5.28 10.70 6.40
C LYS A 297 6.23 11.22 7.49
N LYS A 298 7.48 10.75 7.47
CA LYS A 298 8.52 11.21 8.40
C LYS A 298 8.78 12.71 8.22
N ASP A 299 9.01 13.16 6.99
CA ASP A 299 9.31 14.56 6.70
C ASP A 299 8.11 15.45 7.06
N LEU A 300 6.87 14.97 6.85
CA LEU A 300 5.67 15.67 7.33
C LEU A 300 5.61 15.78 8.85
N ARG A 301 5.84 14.68 9.57
CA ARG A 301 5.88 14.74 11.04
C ARG A 301 6.94 15.69 11.55
N GLU A 302 8.14 15.70 10.95
CA GLU A 302 9.22 16.62 11.32
C GLU A 302 8.89 18.08 10.99
N GLN A 303 8.26 18.34 9.85
CA GLN A 303 7.88 19.67 9.39
C GLN A 303 6.73 20.27 10.22
N TYR A 304 5.76 19.44 10.60
CA TYR A 304 4.53 19.85 11.26
C TYR A 304 4.46 19.40 12.73
N SER A 305 5.46 18.65 13.24
CA SER A 305 5.57 18.30 14.65
C SER A 305 5.89 19.53 15.48
N GLY A 306 5.07 19.81 16.43
CA GLY A 306 5.22 20.92 17.37
C GLY A 306 4.00 21.84 17.34
N ASP A 307 3.95 22.76 18.21
CA ASP A 307 2.99 23.76 18.66
C ASP A 307 1.83 24.21 17.73
N ARG A 308 1.80 23.82 16.46
CA ARG A 308 0.78 24.25 15.51
C ARG A 308 -0.47 23.36 15.49
N LEU A 309 -0.29 22.06 15.70
CA LEU A 309 -1.40 21.08 15.64
C LEU A 309 -2.19 21.02 16.95
N LEU A 310 -1.59 21.43 18.06
CA LEU A 310 -2.23 21.47 19.39
C LEU A 310 -3.01 22.76 19.68
N ALA A 311 -2.96 23.76 18.79
CA ALA A 311 -3.56 25.09 19.00
C ALA A 311 -4.95 25.29 18.38
N GLY A 312 -5.48 24.32 17.64
CA GLY A 312 -6.77 24.44 16.97
C GLY A 312 -7.63 23.19 17.12
N ASN A 313 -8.69 23.29 17.88
CA ASN A 313 -9.79 22.35 18.07
C ASN A 313 -9.48 21.07 18.84
N THR A 314 -9.81 21.09 20.14
CA THR A 314 -10.19 19.88 20.87
C THR A 314 -11.63 19.52 20.54
N PRO A 315 -11.92 18.46 19.78
CA PRO A 315 -13.28 17.92 19.73
C PRO A 315 -13.58 17.23 21.05
N ASP A 316 -14.69 17.60 21.64
CA ASP A 316 -15.23 16.97 22.83
C ASP A 316 -15.72 15.55 22.53
N GLU A 317 -15.22 14.59 23.31
CA GLU A 317 -15.81 13.29 23.61
C GLU A 317 -16.22 12.33 22.45
N ALA A 318 -15.25 11.57 21.95
CA ALA A 318 -15.53 10.24 21.41
C ALA A 318 -14.47 9.24 21.90
N ALA A 319 -14.80 8.46 22.94
CA ALA A 319 -13.96 7.39 23.43
C ALA A 319 -14.14 6.15 22.55
N PRO A 320 -13.06 5.41 22.17
CA PRO A 320 -13.20 4.06 21.68
C PRO A 320 -13.79 3.17 22.78
N GLY A 321 -14.77 2.35 22.44
CA GLY A 321 -15.22 1.24 23.28
C GLY A 321 -16.29 1.53 24.33
N GLN A 322 -17.36 2.25 24.02
CA GLN A 322 -18.62 2.19 24.77
C GLN A 322 -19.83 2.30 23.82
N ASP A 323 -20.07 1.25 23.05
CA ASP A 323 -21.42 0.96 22.56
C ASP A 323 -21.64 -0.55 22.67
N ASP A 324 -22.69 -0.93 23.44
CA ASP A 324 -23.24 -2.27 23.64
C ASP A 324 -23.78 -2.90 22.34
#